data_aab6a439ec6468e4fc1103550c19bac7
#
_entry.id   aab6a439ec6468e4fc1103550c19bac7
#
_cell.length_a   1.000
_cell.length_b   1.000
_cell.length_c   1.000
_cell.angle_alpha   90.00
_cell.angle_beta   90.00
_cell.angle_gamma   90.00
#
_symmetry.space_group_name_H-M   'P 1'
#
loop_
_entity.id
_entity.type
_entity.pdbx_description
1 polymer ?
#
loop_
_entity_poly.entity_id
_entity_poly.type
_entity_poly.pdbx_seq_one_letter_code
_entity_poly.pdbx_strand_id
1 'polypeptide(L)'
;MKTVYLVAGLPRSGSTLLMNILGQNPRFYVTPSSGILDILVQVRNDWDQNKSFCAMGRRQSETIKSNVLEGMLHAYFRHTDKPVCFDKNRTWLEYLEMAAALLGGEDSLKVIVTVRDLRDVLASFEQAFRRTSALSRTPFERDDPIKAKTALGRIAYFMRDDENVGRACHAIRDAVTRGWQDCMHVVEYDQLTQNPQGVLAGIYDFLGEEQFSHDFEKVEQITFEDDFFYGYKDLHVVRQQVRPQHPQWPNIYDQTVQNSPEWKEIEEVCRFWRACLEKNASAVDTVAVR
;
A
#
# COMPACT_ATOMS: atom_id res chain seq x y z
N MET A 1 8.66 10.69 21.42
CA MET A 1 8.26 9.53 20.60
C MET A 1 8.12 10.02 19.17
N LYS A 2 8.44 9.23 18.15
CA LYS A 2 8.24 9.64 16.74
C LYS A 2 6.79 9.42 16.34
N THR A 3 6.25 10.31 15.50
CA THR A 3 4.96 10.07 14.84
C THR A 3 5.15 9.05 13.74
N VAL A 4 4.30 8.03 13.67
CA VAL A 4 4.34 6.99 12.65
C VAL A 4 3.01 6.99 11.89
N TYR A 5 3.08 7.21 10.59
CA TYR A 5 1.96 7.08 9.67
C TYR A 5 2.15 5.85 8.77
N LEU A 6 1.06 5.22 8.40
CA LEU A 6 1.07 3.99 7.61
C LEU A 6 0.74 4.29 6.14
N VAL A 7 1.39 3.58 5.23
CA VAL A 7 1.10 3.65 3.80
C VAL A 7 0.83 2.24 3.29
N ALA A 8 -0.37 2.04 2.78
CA ALA A 8 -0.87 0.76 2.28
C ALA A 8 -1.57 0.93 0.92
N GLY A 9 -2.25 -0.08 0.44
CA GLY A 9 -3.07 -0.01 -0.76
C GLY A 9 -2.68 -1.01 -1.85
N LEU A 10 -3.10 -0.75 -3.08
CA LEU A 10 -2.83 -1.63 -4.21
C LEU A 10 -1.33 -1.63 -4.58
N PRO A 11 -0.79 -2.76 -5.00
CA PRO A 11 0.52 -2.76 -5.65
C PRO A 11 0.45 -1.97 -6.95
N ARG A 12 1.57 -1.39 -7.39
CA ARG A 12 1.66 -0.60 -8.65
C ARG A 12 0.73 0.61 -8.73
N SER A 13 0.24 1.10 -7.62
CA SER A 13 -0.62 2.28 -7.48
C SER A 13 0.15 3.59 -7.18
N GLY A 14 1.46 3.60 -7.36
CA GLY A 14 2.28 4.79 -7.17
C GLY A 14 2.75 5.05 -5.74
N SER A 15 2.60 4.10 -4.81
CA SER A 15 3.06 4.25 -3.43
C SER A 15 4.56 4.58 -3.34
N THR A 16 5.41 3.98 -4.17
CA THR A 16 6.85 4.31 -4.21
C THR A 16 7.08 5.76 -4.68
N LEU A 17 6.34 6.23 -5.68
CA LEU A 17 6.39 7.63 -6.11
C LEU A 17 5.98 8.57 -4.97
N LEU A 18 4.85 8.29 -4.33
CA LEU A 18 4.35 9.07 -3.19
C LEU A 18 5.37 9.14 -2.05
N MET A 19 5.99 8.00 -1.69
CA MET A 19 7.02 7.97 -0.64
C MET A 19 8.21 8.85 -0.98
N ASN A 20 8.68 8.84 -2.24
CA ASN A 20 9.81 9.68 -2.65
C ASN A 20 9.42 11.18 -2.73
N ILE A 21 8.17 11.52 -3.01
CA ILE A 21 7.67 12.89 -2.91
C ILE A 21 7.62 13.33 -1.45
N LEU A 22 6.98 12.56 -0.56
CA LEU A 22 6.88 12.86 0.87
C LEU A 22 8.26 13.00 1.52
N GLY A 23 9.22 12.18 1.10
CA GLY A 23 10.59 12.23 1.60
C GLY A 23 11.39 13.48 1.25
N GLN A 24 10.88 14.36 0.36
CA GLN A 24 11.46 15.70 0.13
C GLN A 24 11.30 16.61 1.36
N ASN A 25 10.28 16.37 2.20
CA ASN A 25 10.12 17.12 3.44
C ASN A 25 11.23 16.72 4.44
N PRO A 26 12.07 17.67 4.89
CA PRO A 26 13.19 17.37 5.78
C PRO A 26 12.76 16.78 7.14
N ARG A 27 11.50 16.94 7.55
CA ARG A 27 10.95 16.35 8.79
C ARG A 27 10.56 14.89 8.63
N PHE A 28 10.42 14.39 7.39
CA PHE A 28 9.85 13.08 7.10
C PHE A 28 10.93 12.04 6.79
N TYR A 29 10.80 10.88 7.39
CA TYR A 29 11.47 9.66 7.00
C TYR A 29 10.46 8.74 6.31
N VAL A 30 10.83 8.19 5.18
CA VAL A 30 9.98 7.30 4.39
C VAL A 30 10.69 5.97 4.20
N THR A 31 10.00 4.85 4.45
CA THR A 31 10.57 3.53 4.20
C THR A 31 10.50 3.16 2.72
N PRO A 32 11.41 2.32 2.20
CA PRO A 32 11.09 1.43 1.10
C PRO A 32 9.96 0.47 1.54
N SER A 33 9.74 -0.66 0.90
CA SER A 33 8.84 -1.68 1.47
C SER A 33 9.37 -2.13 2.83
N SER A 34 8.53 -2.05 3.86
CA SER A 34 8.92 -2.32 5.24
C SER A 34 8.52 -3.74 5.64
N GLY A 35 9.44 -4.45 6.28
CA GLY A 35 9.19 -5.78 6.85
C GLY A 35 8.81 -5.75 8.34
N ILE A 36 8.67 -4.57 8.96
CA ILE A 36 8.41 -4.49 10.41
C ILE A 36 7.08 -5.13 10.78
N LEU A 37 6.03 -4.93 9.97
CA LEU A 37 4.72 -5.53 10.22
C LEU A 37 4.80 -7.06 10.29
N ASP A 38 5.53 -7.69 9.37
CA ASP A 38 5.66 -9.16 9.33
C ASP A 38 6.29 -9.69 10.61
N ILE A 39 7.33 -8.98 11.12
CA ILE A 39 7.99 -9.31 12.40
C ILE A 39 7.04 -9.12 13.57
N LEU A 40 6.28 -8.02 13.63
CA LEU A 40 5.30 -7.76 14.67
C LEU A 40 4.20 -8.84 14.70
N VAL A 41 3.69 -9.23 13.55
CA VAL A 41 2.68 -10.29 13.41
C VAL A 41 3.25 -11.63 13.86
N GLN A 42 4.47 -11.97 13.47
CA GLN A 42 5.14 -13.21 13.90
C GLN A 42 5.32 -13.23 15.41
N VAL A 43 5.87 -12.17 16.01
CA VAL A 43 6.06 -12.08 17.46
C VAL A 43 4.73 -12.19 18.19
N ARG A 44 3.66 -11.52 17.72
CA ARG A 44 2.32 -11.63 18.27
C ARG A 44 1.82 -13.08 18.27
N ASN A 45 1.97 -13.77 17.15
CA ASN A 45 1.49 -15.15 17.00
C ASN A 45 2.29 -16.13 17.86
N ASP A 46 3.62 -16.00 17.91
CA ASP A 46 4.49 -16.83 18.73
C ASP A 46 4.25 -16.58 20.23
N TRP A 47 3.91 -15.35 20.61
CA TRP A 47 3.58 -14.98 21.99
C TRP A 47 2.43 -15.80 22.53
N ASP A 48 1.35 -15.91 21.77
CA ASP A 48 0.12 -16.61 22.17
C ASP A 48 0.30 -18.13 22.27
N GLN A 49 1.41 -18.66 21.74
CA GLN A 49 1.79 -20.08 21.83
C GLN A 49 2.83 -20.34 22.93
N ASN A 50 3.43 -19.30 23.49
CA ASN A 50 4.48 -19.46 24.49
C ASN A 50 3.89 -19.79 25.88
N LYS A 51 4.25 -20.99 26.39
CA LYS A 51 3.71 -21.51 27.67
C LYS A 51 3.95 -20.57 28.85
N SER A 52 5.10 -19.88 28.90
CA SER A 52 5.43 -18.96 30.00
C SER A 52 4.54 -17.72 29.98
N PHE A 53 4.28 -17.17 28.79
CA PHE A 53 3.36 -16.04 28.64
C PHE A 53 1.91 -16.43 28.90
N CYS A 54 1.48 -17.61 28.45
CA CYS A 54 0.15 -18.14 28.77
C CYS A 54 -0.04 -18.36 30.27
N ALA A 55 0.99 -18.82 30.99
CA ALA A 55 0.92 -19.14 32.41
C ALA A 55 0.85 -17.92 33.36
N MET A 56 1.29 -16.72 32.90
CA MET A 56 1.26 -15.50 33.72
C MET A 56 -0.12 -14.85 33.84
N GLY A 57 -1.13 -15.40 33.19
CA GLY A 57 -2.48 -14.87 33.16
C GLY A 57 -2.73 -13.88 32.01
N ARG A 58 -3.91 -14.01 31.39
CA ARG A 58 -4.26 -13.33 30.14
C ARG A 58 -4.03 -11.80 30.19
N ARG A 59 -4.55 -11.11 31.22
CA ARG A 59 -4.47 -9.66 31.32
C ARG A 59 -3.01 -9.16 31.35
N GLN A 60 -2.17 -9.79 32.16
CA GLN A 60 -0.76 -9.41 32.28
C GLN A 60 -0.01 -9.71 30.98
N SER A 61 -0.23 -10.89 30.41
CA SER A 61 0.38 -11.30 29.14
C SER A 61 0.04 -10.33 28.02
N GLU A 62 -1.23 -9.96 27.83
CA GLU A 62 -1.66 -9.01 26.82
C GLU A 62 -1.02 -7.61 26.99
N THR A 63 -0.95 -7.11 28.23
CA THR A 63 -0.30 -5.82 28.51
C THR A 63 1.18 -5.85 28.12
N ILE A 64 1.91 -6.90 28.48
CA ILE A 64 3.34 -7.01 28.17
C ILE A 64 3.53 -7.19 26.65
N LYS A 65 2.69 -8.01 26.00
CA LYS A 65 2.71 -8.20 24.53
C LYS A 65 2.55 -6.86 23.81
N SER A 66 1.55 -6.08 24.19
CA SER A 66 1.32 -4.75 23.60
C SER A 66 2.54 -3.83 23.76
N ASN A 67 3.11 -3.75 24.96
CA ASN A 67 4.30 -2.93 25.24
C ASN A 67 5.52 -3.38 24.41
N VAL A 68 5.70 -4.69 24.23
CA VAL A 68 6.81 -5.22 23.42
C VAL A 68 6.62 -4.86 21.94
N LEU A 69 5.43 -5.09 21.39
CA LEU A 69 5.15 -4.79 19.98
C LEU A 69 5.26 -3.28 19.68
N GLU A 70 4.71 -2.43 20.57
CA GLU A 70 4.86 -0.97 20.48
C GLU A 70 6.35 -0.57 20.54
N GLY A 71 7.08 -1.12 21.52
CA GLY A 71 8.51 -0.89 21.66
C GLY A 71 9.30 -1.29 20.42
N MET A 72 8.95 -2.41 19.77
CA MET A 72 9.58 -2.87 18.53
C MET A 72 9.29 -1.91 17.37
N LEU A 73 8.04 -1.47 17.17
CA LEU A 73 7.68 -0.53 16.14
C LEU A 73 8.45 0.79 16.28
N HIS A 74 8.50 1.35 17.48
CA HIS A 74 9.25 2.58 17.72
C HIS A 74 10.77 2.40 17.66
N ALA A 75 11.31 1.24 18.06
CA ALA A 75 12.73 0.93 17.96
C ALA A 75 13.18 0.82 16.49
N TYR A 76 12.32 0.32 15.61
CA TYR A 76 12.58 0.23 14.18
C TYR A 76 12.99 1.58 13.57
N PHE A 77 12.39 2.69 14.03
CA PHE A 77 12.68 4.04 13.54
C PHE A 77 13.77 4.80 14.31
N ARG A 78 14.49 4.17 15.25
CA ARG A 78 15.57 4.84 16.01
C ARG A 78 16.78 5.23 15.17
N HIS A 79 16.96 4.59 14.03
CA HIS A 79 18.08 4.84 13.11
C HIS A 79 18.00 6.20 12.38
N THR A 80 16.86 6.87 12.40
CA THR A 80 16.67 8.21 11.82
C THR A 80 16.45 9.26 12.91
N ASP A 81 16.83 10.51 12.67
CA ASP A 81 16.57 11.67 13.51
C ASP A 81 15.22 12.36 13.18
N LYS A 82 14.61 12.00 12.08
CA LYS A 82 13.35 12.59 11.61
C LYS A 82 12.21 12.37 12.62
N PRO A 83 11.41 13.42 12.94
CA PRO A 83 10.32 13.29 13.92
C PRO A 83 9.11 12.52 13.39
N VAL A 84 8.88 12.50 12.08
CA VAL A 84 7.75 11.84 11.40
C VAL A 84 8.27 10.73 10.51
N CYS A 85 7.69 9.54 10.62
CA CYS A 85 8.06 8.36 9.86
C CYS A 85 6.86 7.80 9.12
N PHE A 86 7.04 7.44 7.85
CA PHE A 86 6.04 6.74 7.05
C PHE A 86 6.48 5.30 6.85
N ASP A 87 5.65 4.35 7.26
CA ASP A 87 5.89 2.93 7.07
C ASP A 87 5.06 2.39 5.90
N LYS A 88 5.73 1.98 4.83
CA LYS A 88 5.08 1.44 3.65
C LYS A 88 5.04 -0.08 3.71
N ASN A 89 3.87 -0.64 4.03
CA ASN A 89 3.56 -2.06 3.87
C ASN A 89 2.11 -2.24 3.46
N ARG A 90 1.85 -2.93 2.36
CA ARG A 90 0.51 -3.14 1.81
C ARG A 90 -0.43 -3.85 2.77
N THR A 91 0.09 -4.72 3.60
CA THR A 91 -0.69 -5.58 4.50
C THR A 91 -1.13 -4.87 5.79
N TRP A 92 -0.76 -3.62 6.04
CA TRP A 92 -1.27 -2.85 7.19
C TRP A 92 -2.80 -2.85 7.29
N LEU A 93 -3.51 -2.83 6.14
CA LEU A 93 -4.98 -2.84 6.12
C LEU A 93 -5.60 -4.13 6.68
N GLU A 94 -4.85 -5.22 6.74
CA GLU A 94 -5.29 -6.48 7.35
C GLU A 94 -5.15 -6.49 8.89
N TYR A 95 -4.42 -5.50 9.44
CA TYR A 95 -4.04 -5.43 10.85
C TYR A 95 -4.38 -4.09 11.50
N LEU A 96 -5.48 -3.43 11.07
CA LEU A 96 -5.84 -2.09 11.53
C LEU A 96 -6.07 -2.02 13.04
N GLU A 97 -6.68 -3.04 13.66
CA GLU A 97 -6.86 -3.09 15.11
C GLU A 97 -5.51 -3.16 15.85
N MET A 98 -4.59 -3.97 15.33
CA MET A 98 -3.24 -4.03 15.89
C MET A 98 -2.52 -2.69 15.69
N ALA A 99 -2.62 -2.09 14.53
CA ALA A 99 -2.02 -0.79 14.23
C ALA A 99 -2.59 0.30 15.16
N ALA A 100 -3.90 0.35 15.36
CA ALA A 100 -4.55 1.27 16.28
C ALA A 100 -4.04 1.06 17.72
N ALA A 101 -3.96 -0.18 18.19
CA ALA A 101 -3.43 -0.50 19.52
C ALA A 101 -1.98 -0.05 19.71
N LEU A 102 -1.14 -0.14 18.68
CA LEU A 102 0.27 0.24 18.71
C LEU A 102 0.52 1.75 18.55
N LEU A 103 -0.42 2.48 17.94
CA LEU A 103 -0.26 3.90 17.60
C LEU A 103 -1.14 4.84 18.44
N GLY A 104 -1.67 4.37 19.57
CA GLY A 104 -2.38 5.21 20.52
C GLY A 104 -3.90 5.27 20.36
N GLY A 105 -4.48 4.31 19.64
CA GLY A 105 -5.92 4.18 19.44
C GLY A 105 -6.38 4.51 18.04
N GLU A 106 -7.67 4.29 17.78
CA GLU A 106 -8.28 4.49 16.46
C GLU A 106 -8.19 5.97 16.02
N ASP A 107 -8.43 6.91 16.92
CA ASP A 107 -8.36 8.35 16.65
C ASP A 107 -6.96 8.83 16.24
N SER A 108 -5.92 8.10 16.65
CA SER A 108 -4.51 8.41 16.36
C SER A 108 -4.02 7.71 15.10
N LEU A 109 -4.73 6.67 14.64
CA LEU A 109 -4.34 5.90 13.46
C LEU A 109 -4.57 6.70 12.19
N LYS A 110 -3.52 6.86 11.38
CA LYS A 110 -3.59 7.51 10.06
C LYS A 110 -2.95 6.59 9.01
N VAL A 111 -3.72 6.21 8.00
CA VAL A 111 -3.29 5.32 6.92
C VAL A 111 -3.52 5.99 5.57
N ILE A 112 -2.48 6.18 4.79
CA ILE A 112 -2.59 6.59 3.40
C ILE A 112 -2.78 5.34 2.55
N VAL A 113 -3.85 5.29 1.78
CA VAL A 113 -4.21 4.13 0.96
C VAL A 113 -4.09 4.49 -0.51
N THR A 114 -3.06 3.96 -1.19
CA THR A 114 -2.87 4.23 -2.61
C THR A 114 -3.67 3.25 -3.47
N VAL A 115 -4.43 3.80 -4.41
CA VAL A 115 -5.26 3.03 -5.36
C VAL A 115 -4.98 3.45 -6.81
N ARG A 116 -5.32 2.59 -7.74
CA ARG A 116 -5.21 2.82 -9.18
C ARG A 116 -6.24 1.97 -9.91
N ASP A 117 -6.58 2.33 -11.16
CA ASP A 117 -7.36 1.45 -12.03
C ASP A 117 -6.72 0.05 -12.06
N LEU A 118 -7.49 -0.96 -11.68
CA LEU A 118 -6.97 -2.32 -11.49
C LEU A 118 -6.47 -2.92 -12.80
N ARG A 119 -7.03 -2.49 -13.94
CA ARG A 119 -6.58 -2.89 -15.27
C ARG A 119 -5.15 -2.40 -15.54
N ASP A 120 -4.81 -1.19 -15.09
CA ASP A 120 -3.45 -0.64 -15.21
C ASP A 120 -2.48 -1.24 -14.17
N VAL A 121 -2.97 -1.62 -12.99
CA VAL A 121 -2.19 -2.40 -12.03
C VAL A 121 -1.75 -3.72 -12.66
N LEU A 122 -2.69 -4.46 -13.24
CA LEU A 122 -2.44 -5.74 -13.90
C LEU A 122 -1.55 -5.57 -15.16
N ALA A 123 -1.78 -4.53 -15.96
CA ALA A 123 -0.92 -4.21 -17.10
C ALA A 123 0.52 -3.91 -16.68
N SER A 124 0.71 -3.23 -15.55
CA SER A 124 2.05 -2.98 -14.98
C SER A 124 2.74 -4.27 -14.54
N PHE A 125 2.02 -5.22 -13.94
CA PHE A 125 2.55 -6.54 -13.62
C PHE A 125 2.85 -7.37 -14.86
N GLU A 126 1.99 -7.33 -15.87
CA GLU A 126 2.23 -7.99 -17.15
C GLU A 126 3.51 -7.49 -17.83
N GLN A 127 3.74 -6.18 -17.81
CA GLN A 127 4.99 -5.60 -18.32
C GLN A 127 6.21 -6.04 -17.51
N ALA A 128 6.11 -6.06 -16.17
CA ALA A 128 7.17 -6.53 -15.30
C ALA A 128 7.46 -8.03 -15.54
N PHE A 129 6.42 -8.84 -15.68
CA PHE A 129 6.52 -10.24 -16.05
C PHE A 129 7.28 -10.41 -17.37
N ARG A 130 6.87 -9.74 -18.46
CA ARG A 130 7.52 -9.86 -19.78
C ARG A 130 8.99 -9.45 -19.74
N ARG A 131 9.33 -8.36 -19.02
CA ARG A 131 10.73 -7.92 -18.86
C ARG A 131 11.56 -8.93 -18.09
N THR A 132 11.01 -9.52 -17.04
CA THR A 132 11.73 -10.47 -16.19
C THR A 132 11.86 -11.84 -16.85
N SER A 133 10.78 -12.36 -17.43
CA SER A 133 10.74 -13.66 -18.10
C SER A 133 11.72 -13.75 -19.27
N ALA A 134 12.04 -12.62 -19.92
CA ALA A 134 13.09 -12.55 -20.93
C ALA A 134 14.52 -12.77 -20.39
N LEU A 135 14.72 -12.65 -19.06
CA LEU A 135 16.03 -12.74 -18.40
C LEU A 135 16.12 -13.97 -17.51
N SER A 136 15.04 -14.28 -16.78
CA SER A 136 14.99 -15.39 -15.82
C SER A 136 13.55 -15.80 -15.57
N ARG A 137 13.34 -16.99 -14.98
CA ARG A 137 12.00 -17.42 -14.57
C ARG A 137 11.47 -16.55 -13.43
N THR A 138 10.29 -15.99 -13.64
CA THR A 138 9.53 -15.28 -12.60
C THR A 138 9.04 -16.22 -11.51
N PRO A 139 8.64 -15.72 -10.32
CA PRO A 139 8.00 -16.54 -9.29
C PRO A 139 6.79 -17.28 -9.84
N PHE A 140 5.94 -16.63 -10.62
CA PHE A 140 4.77 -17.25 -11.22
C PHE A 140 5.11 -18.39 -12.19
N GLU A 141 6.12 -18.25 -13.04
CA GLU A 141 6.56 -19.35 -13.93
C GLU A 141 7.11 -20.55 -13.17
N ARG A 142 7.56 -20.35 -11.94
CA ARG A 142 7.98 -21.43 -11.04
C ARG A 142 6.82 -22.11 -10.34
N ASP A 143 5.82 -21.33 -9.93
CA ASP A 143 4.64 -21.79 -9.20
C ASP A 143 3.62 -22.49 -10.12
N ASP A 144 3.22 -21.83 -11.23
CA ASP A 144 2.30 -22.39 -12.21
C ASP A 144 2.75 -22.12 -13.65
N PRO A 145 3.67 -22.96 -14.18
CA PRO A 145 4.23 -22.75 -15.51
C PRO A 145 3.20 -22.89 -16.66
N ILE A 146 2.04 -23.48 -16.40
CA ILE A 146 0.99 -23.65 -17.41
C ILE A 146 0.19 -22.35 -17.52
N LYS A 147 -0.34 -21.84 -16.40
CA LYS A 147 -1.09 -20.58 -16.38
C LYS A 147 -0.20 -19.38 -16.75
N ALA A 148 1.09 -19.42 -16.43
CA ALA A 148 2.02 -18.37 -16.79
C ALA A 148 2.15 -18.13 -18.31
N LYS A 149 1.74 -19.09 -19.15
CA LYS A 149 1.83 -18.95 -20.62
C LYS A 149 0.82 -17.98 -21.23
N THR A 150 -0.30 -17.73 -20.57
CA THR A 150 -1.37 -16.89 -21.09
C THR A 150 -1.59 -15.63 -20.24
N ALA A 151 -2.03 -14.54 -20.88
CA ALA A 151 -2.35 -13.30 -20.16
C ALA A 151 -3.49 -13.52 -19.15
N LEU A 152 -4.53 -14.26 -19.53
CA LEU A 152 -5.63 -14.61 -18.61
C LEU A 152 -5.16 -15.43 -17.41
N GLY A 153 -4.27 -16.42 -17.64
CA GLY A 153 -3.70 -17.19 -16.53
C GLY A 153 -2.88 -16.31 -15.56
N ARG A 154 -2.18 -15.30 -16.07
CA ARG A 154 -1.43 -14.35 -15.22
C ARG A 154 -2.36 -13.41 -14.48
N ILE A 155 -3.43 -12.92 -15.11
CA ILE A 155 -4.48 -12.14 -14.46
C ILE A 155 -5.10 -12.95 -13.31
N ALA A 156 -5.57 -14.17 -13.60
CA ALA A 156 -6.16 -15.05 -12.60
C ALA A 156 -5.21 -15.35 -11.42
N TYR A 157 -3.92 -15.50 -11.69
CA TYR A 157 -2.92 -15.69 -10.65
C TYR A 157 -2.81 -14.44 -9.75
N PHE A 158 -2.57 -13.25 -10.30
CA PHE A 158 -2.42 -12.03 -9.50
C PHE A 158 -3.67 -11.65 -8.72
N MET A 159 -4.86 -12.07 -9.19
CA MET A 159 -6.14 -11.80 -8.55
C MET A 159 -6.53 -12.81 -7.47
N ARG A 160 -5.73 -13.85 -7.21
CA ARG A 160 -5.96 -14.79 -6.11
C ARG A 160 -5.93 -14.06 -4.77
N ASP A 161 -6.69 -14.58 -3.79
CA ASP A 161 -6.81 -14.01 -2.45
C ASP A 161 -5.50 -14.03 -1.64
N ASP A 162 -4.60 -14.95 -1.96
CA ASP A 162 -3.28 -15.11 -1.36
C ASP A 162 -2.17 -14.36 -2.12
N GLU A 163 -2.50 -13.79 -3.29
CA GLU A 163 -1.56 -13.09 -4.15
C GLU A 163 -1.66 -11.55 -4.03
N ASN A 164 -0.65 -10.88 -4.52
CA ASN A 164 -0.38 -9.46 -4.27
C ASN A 164 -1.56 -8.51 -4.61
N VAL A 165 -2.29 -8.76 -5.69
CA VAL A 165 -3.37 -7.86 -6.14
C VAL A 165 -4.68 -8.23 -5.47
N GLY A 166 -5.09 -9.50 -5.55
CA GLY A 166 -6.34 -9.96 -4.95
C GLY A 166 -6.37 -9.72 -3.44
N ARG A 167 -5.29 -10.09 -2.74
CA ARG A 167 -5.13 -9.84 -1.29
C ARG A 167 -5.29 -8.36 -0.94
N ALA A 168 -4.64 -7.45 -1.69
CA ALA A 168 -4.76 -6.02 -1.44
C ALA A 168 -6.17 -5.50 -1.71
N CYS A 169 -6.85 -5.98 -2.76
CA CYS A 169 -8.25 -5.66 -3.04
C CYS A 169 -9.17 -6.08 -1.89
N HIS A 170 -8.97 -7.29 -1.36
CA HIS A 170 -9.75 -7.81 -0.23
C HIS A 170 -9.48 -7.00 1.05
N ALA A 171 -8.22 -6.69 1.35
CA ALA A 171 -7.85 -5.91 2.53
C ALA A 171 -8.50 -4.51 2.54
N ILE A 172 -8.50 -3.82 1.39
CA ILE A 172 -9.16 -2.51 1.28
C ILE A 172 -10.68 -2.65 1.43
N ARG A 173 -11.30 -3.65 0.76
CA ARG A 173 -12.76 -3.88 0.86
C ARG A 173 -13.17 -4.22 2.30
N ASP A 174 -12.41 -5.07 2.98
CA ASP A 174 -12.64 -5.43 4.38
C ASP A 174 -12.52 -4.20 5.29
N ALA A 175 -11.48 -3.39 5.15
CA ALA A 175 -11.30 -2.16 5.91
C ALA A 175 -12.50 -1.22 5.75
N VAL A 176 -12.99 -1.00 4.53
CA VAL A 176 -14.18 -0.18 4.24
C VAL A 176 -15.44 -0.80 4.87
N THR A 177 -15.65 -2.11 4.72
CA THR A 177 -16.84 -2.81 5.24
C THR A 177 -16.89 -2.79 6.77
N ARG A 178 -15.73 -2.80 7.42
CA ARG A 178 -15.58 -2.77 8.89
C ARG A 178 -15.61 -1.37 9.49
N GLY A 179 -15.74 -0.32 8.67
CA GLY A 179 -15.92 1.05 9.14
C GLY A 179 -14.62 1.81 9.43
N TRP A 180 -13.48 1.39 8.89
CA TRP A 180 -12.17 2.03 9.10
C TRP A 180 -11.92 3.27 8.22
N GLN A 181 -12.92 3.79 7.51
CA GLN A 181 -12.74 4.89 6.55
C GLN A 181 -12.17 6.17 7.18
N ASP A 182 -12.55 6.47 8.43
CA ASP A 182 -12.16 7.71 9.10
C ASP A 182 -10.64 7.79 9.39
N CYS A 183 -9.98 6.64 9.52
CA CYS A 183 -8.52 6.59 9.67
C CYS A 183 -7.78 6.46 8.34
N MET A 184 -8.48 6.46 7.19
CA MET A 184 -7.89 6.24 5.88
C MET A 184 -8.00 7.49 4.99
N HIS A 185 -6.90 7.86 4.32
CA HIS A 185 -6.88 8.85 3.25
C HIS A 185 -6.53 8.17 1.93
N VAL A 186 -7.47 8.14 1.01
CA VAL A 186 -7.28 7.44 -0.28
C VAL A 186 -6.61 8.37 -1.28
N VAL A 187 -5.53 7.88 -1.88
CA VAL A 187 -4.76 8.56 -2.93
C VAL A 187 -4.87 7.77 -4.23
N GLU A 188 -5.58 8.33 -5.20
CA GLU A 188 -5.67 7.77 -6.54
C GLU A 188 -4.45 8.16 -7.37
N TYR A 189 -3.83 7.18 -8.04
CA TYR A 189 -2.63 7.39 -8.84
C TYR A 189 -2.79 8.45 -9.92
N ASP A 190 -3.94 8.45 -10.61
CA ASP A 190 -4.19 9.40 -11.69
C ASP A 190 -4.30 10.83 -11.15
N GLN A 191 -4.95 11.03 -10.00
CA GLN A 191 -5.00 12.32 -9.31
C GLN A 191 -3.63 12.74 -8.82
N LEU A 192 -2.84 11.83 -8.23
CA LEU A 192 -1.46 12.11 -7.81
C LEU A 192 -0.59 12.59 -8.98
N THR A 193 -0.81 12.07 -10.19
CA THR A 193 0.01 12.45 -11.35
C THR A 193 -0.54 13.65 -12.13
N GLN A 194 -1.84 13.95 -12.03
CA GLN A 194 -2.49 15.10 -12.69
C GLN A 194 -2.46 16.37 -11.83
N ASN A 195 -2.69 16.23 -10.52
CA ASN A 195 -2.74 17.33 -9.56
C ASN A 195 -1.95 16.97 -8.29
N PRO A 196 -0.62 16.75 -8.39
CA PRO A 196 0.18 16.31 -7.25
C PRO A 196 0.13 17.29 -6.07
N GLN A 197 0.12 18.59 -6.34
CA GLN A 197 0.07 19.62 -5.29
C GLN A 197 -1.24 19.51 -4.47
N GLY A 198 -2.39 19.37 -5.14
CA GLY A 198 -3.68 19.25 -4.45
C GLY A 198 -3.76 17.95 -3.65
N VAL A 199 -3.25 16.84 -4.19
CA VAL A 199 -3.21 15.55 -3.48
C VAL A 199 -2.32 15.63 -2.24
N LEU A 200 -1.12 16.22 -2.35
CA LEU A 200 -0.23 16.39 -1.20
C LEU A 200 -0.85 17.31 -0.14
N ALA A 201 -1.49 18.41 -0.54
CA ALA A 201 -2.21 19.28 0.41
C ALA A 201 -3.25 18.50 1.21
N GLY A 202 -4.08 17.69 0.54
CA GLY A 202 -5.06 16.82 1.22
C GLY A 202 -4.42 15.80 2.17
N ILE A 203 -3.25 15.24 1.82
CA ILE A 203 -2.50 14.36 2.71
C ILE A 203 -2.05 15.11 3.96
N TYR A 204 -1.44 16.28 3.83
CA TYR A 204 -0.99 17.08 4.96
C TYR A 204 -2.15 17.49 5.88
N ASP A 205 -3.28 17.90 5.32
CA ASP A 205 -4.48 18.25 6.08
C ASP A 205 -5.02 17.02 6.84
N PHE A 206 -5.08 15.86 6.19
CA PHE A 206 -5.49 14.61 6.84
C PHE A 206 -4.56 14.22 7.99
N LEU A 207 -3.25 14.36 7.81
CA LEU A 207 -2.24 14.02 8.83
C LEU A 207 -2.18 15.06 9.95
N GLY A 208 -2.63 16.30 9.71
CA GLY A 208 -2.44 17.44 10.61
C GLY A 208 -0.99 17.95 10.64
N GLU A 209 -0.25 17.76 9.56
CA GLU A 209 1.13 18.22 9.41
C GLU A 209 1.19 19.57 8.67
N GLU A 210 2.25 20.34 8.94
CA GLU A 210 2.47 21.61 8.25
C GLU A 210 2.74 21.40 6.76
N GLN A 211 2.07 22.18 5.89
CA GLN A 211 2.22 22.11 4.45
C GLN A 211 3.67 22.34 4.02
N PHE A 212 4.12 21.57 3.05
CA PHE A 212 5.47 21.65 2.49
C PHE A 212 5.42 21.76 0.97
N SER A 213 6.29 22.57 0.39
CA SER A 213 6.38 22.74 -1.07
C SER A 213 7.27 21.66 -1.67
N HIS A 214 6.68 20.79 -2.48
CA HIS A 214 7.36 19.69 -3.16
C HIS A 214 7.79 20.07 -4.58
N ASP A 215 8.93 19.53 -5.03
CA ASP A 215 9.37 19.60 -6.43
C ASP A 215 8.88 18.36 -7.19
N PHE A 216 7.92 18.56 -8.08
CA PHE A 216 7.35 17.49 -8.92
C PHE A 216 8.09 17.33 -10.25
N GLU A 217 8.99 18.25 -10.59
CA GLU A 217 9.83 18.17 -11.78
C GLU A 217 11.09 17.34 -11.54
N LYS A 218 11.51 17.24 -10.27
CA LYS A 218 12.72 16.51 -9.89
C LYS A 218 12.49 15.68 -8.65
N VAL A 219 11.82 14.54 -8.80
CA VAL A 219 11.65 13.54 -7.73
C VAL A 219 12.86 12.60 -7.72
N GLU A 220 13.71 12.76 -6.72
CA GLU A 220 14.85 11.87 -6.51
C GLU A 220 14.36 10.55 -5.88
N GLN A 221 14.91 9.43 -6.33
CA GLN A 221 14.60 8.13 -5.73
C GLN A 221 15.47 7.94 -4.49
N ILE A 222 14.90 8.17 -3.31
CA ILE A 222 15.55 8.00 -2.00
C ILE A 222 15.21 6.67 -1.35
N THR A 223 14.13 5.99 -1.78
CA THR A 223 13.80 4.64 -1.36
C THR A 223 14.41 3.65 -2.34
N PHE A 224 15.28 2.77 -1.85
CA PHE A 224 15.92 1.75 -2.68
C PHE A 224 15.45 0.35 -2.27
N GLU A 225 15.12 -0.47 -3.26
CA GLU A 225 14.76 -1.87 -3.11
C GLU A 225 15.42 -2.68 -4.24
N ASP A 226 16.05 -3.79 -3.90
CA ASP A 226 16.51 -4.75 -4.90
C ASP A 226 15.33 -5.64 -5.33
N ASP A 227 14.73 -5.30 -6.45
CA ASP A 227 13.54 -5.96 -6.97
C ASP A 227 13.74 -7.43 -7.32
N PHE A 228 14.98 -7.90 -7.48
CA PHE A 228 15.26 -9.31 -7.70
C PHE A 228 14.88 -10.19 -6.50
N PHE A 229 14.87 -9.65 -5.27
CA PHE A 229 14.35 -10.38 -4.11
C PHE A 229 12.85 -10.65 -4.23
N TYR A 230 12.11 -9.82 -4.94
CA TYR A 230 10.69 -10.07 -5.27
C TYR A 230 10.52 -10.91 -6.53
N GLY A 231 11.62 -11.26 -7.21
CA GLY A 231 11.61 -12.08 -8.41
C GLY A 231 11.17 -11.36 -9.68
N TYR A 232 11.16 -10.04 -9.67
CA TYR A 232 10.84 -9.20 -10.83
C TYR A 232 11.88 -8.10 -11.01
N LYS A 233 12.00 -7.59 -12.22
CA LYS A 233 12.89 -6.48 -12.55
C LYS A 233 12.11 -5.16 -12.60
N ASP A 234 12.69 -4.10 -12.04
CA ASP A 234 12.22 -2.71 -12.14
C ASP A 234 10.79 -2.51 -11.62
N LEU A 235 10.46 -3.09 -10.45
CA LEU A 235 9.17 -2.87 -9.78
C LEU A 235 9.10 -1.50 -9.09
N HIS A 236 10.17 -1.05 -8.46
CA HIS A 236 10.17 0.13 -7.60
C HIS A 236 10.94 1.32 -8.18
N VAL A 237 11.20 1.31 -9.49
CA VAL A 237 11.82 2.45 -10.18
C VAL A 237 10.83 3.60 -10.28
N VAL A 238 11.26 4.80 -9.83
CA VAL A 238 10.49 6.04 -9.86
C VAL A 238 10.91 6.91 -11.04
N ARG A 239 9.93 7.50 -11.71
CA ARG A 239 10.19 8.53 -12.72
C ARG A 239 10.54 9.84 -12.03
N GLN A 240 11.54 10.55 -12.52
CA GLN A 240 11.99 11.82 -11.94
C GLN A 240 10.94 12.93 -12.03
N GLN A 241 10.06 12.88 -13.04
CA GLN A 241 9.01 13.88 -13.22
C GLN A 241 7.62 13.24 -12.96
N VAL A 242 6.81 13.95 -12.18
CA VAL A 242 5.41 13.61 -11.99
C VAL A 242 4.62 14.12 -13.19
N ARG A 243 4.09 13.20 -13.97
CA ARG A 243 3.31 13.51 -15.19
C ARG A 243 2.13 12.59 -15.31
N PRO A 244 0.98 13.08 -15.81
CA PRO A 244 -0.17 12.24 -16.13
C PRO A 244 0.24 11.07 -17.02
N GLN A 245 -0.35 9.92 -16.75
CA GLN A 245 -0.12 8.71 -17.54
C GLN A 245 -1.42 8.33 -18.25
N HIS A 246 -1.32 8.01 -19.53
CA HIS A 246 -2.44 7.39 -20.24
C HIS A 246 -2.60 5.93 -19.79
N PRO A 247 -3.83 5.41 -19.75
CA PRO A 247 -4.07 4.00 -19.48
C PRO A 247 -3.21 3.10 -20.39
N GLN A 248 -2.51 2.15 -19.77
CA GLN A 248 -1.60 1.25 -20.49
C GLN A 248 -2.29 -0.06 -20.87
N TRP A 249 -3.31 -0.45 -20.12
CA TRP A 249 -4.01 -1.72 -20.31
C TRP A 249 -4.56 -1.93 -21.72
N PRO A 250 -5.04 -0.90 -22.47
CA PRO A 250 -5.57 -1.14 -23.84
C PRO A 250 -4.50 -1.60 -24.83
N ASN A 251 -3.23 -1.25 -24.56
CA ASN A 251 -2.09 -1.63 -25.40
C ASN A 251 -1.46 -2.97 -24.99
N ILE A 252 -1.81 -3.47 -23.81
CA ILE A 252 -1.22 -4.67 -23.21
C ILE A 252 -2.11 -5.89 -23.41
N TYR A 253 -3.43 -5.70 -23.32
CA TYR A 253 -4.43 -6.76 -23.40
C TYR A 253 -5.27 -6.64 -24.68
N ASP A 254 -5.37 -7.72 -25.41
CA ASP A 254 -6.17 -7.80 -26.63
C ASP A 254 -7.68 -7.94 -26.33
N GLN A 255 -8.49 -7.90 -27.38
CA GLN A 255 -9.95 -8.02 -27.26
C GLN A 255 -10.41 -9.36 -26.68
N THR A 256 -9.63 -10.42 -26.84
CA THR A 256 -9.94 -11.74 -26.26
C THR A 256 -9.89 -11.68 -24.73
N VAL A 257 -8.85 -11.04 -24.19
CA VAL A 257 -8.72 -10.81 -22.75
C VAL A 257 -9.81 -9.86 -22.26
N GLN A 258 -10.04 -8.73 -22.95
CA GLN A 258 -11.02 -7.71 -22.54
C GLN A 258 -12.47 -8.21 -22.56
N ASN A 259 -12.79 -9.24 -23.33
CA ASN A 259 -14.12 -9.85 -23.40
C ASN A 259 -14.29 -11.03 -22.42
N SER A 260 -13.26 -11.39 -21.66
CA SER A 260 -13.30 -12.53 -20.75
C SER A 260 -14.15 -12.26 -19.49
N PRO A 261 -14.66 -13.31 -18.83
CA PRO A 261 -15.35 -13.18 -17.54
C PRO A 261 -14.45 -12.54 -16.47
N GLU A 262 -13.19 -12.91 -16.40
CA GLU A 262 -12.20 -12.39 -15.46
C GLU A 262 -12.03 -10.88 -15.61
N TRP A 263 -12.04 -10.38 -16.85
CA TRP A 263 -11.96 -8.94 -17.09
C TRP A 263 -13.18 -8.17 -16.58
N LYS A 264 -14.37 -8.75 -16.71
CA LYS A 264 -15.61 -8.15 -16.17
C LYS A 264 -15.58 -8.04 -14.65
N GLU A 265 -15.06 -9.04 -13.96
CA GLU A 265 -14.85 -8.98 -12.51
C GLU A 265 -13.90 -7.84 -12.11
N ILE A 266 -12.81 -7.66 -12.87
CA ILE A 266 -11.88 -6.54 -12.68
C ILE A 266 -12.59 -5.19 -12.84
N GLU A 267 -13.44 -5.04 -13.86
CA GLU A 267 -14.22 -3.82 -14.09
C GLU A 267 -15.22 -3.55 -12.96
N GLU A 268 -15.80 -4.58 -12.35
CA GLU A 268 -16.68 -4.43 -11.18
C GLU A 268 -15.91 -3.94 -9.96
N VAL A 269 -14.72 -4.45 -9.72
CA VAL A 269 -13.83 -3.96 -8.65
C VAL A 269 -13.46 -2.50 -8.90
N CYS A 270 -13.11 -2.11 -10.13
CA CYS A 270 -12.83 -0.72 -10.47
C CYS A 270 -14.02 0.21 -10.21
N ARG A 271 -15.25 -0.23 -10.51
CA ARG A 271 -16.48 0.54 -10.20
C ARG A 271 -16.70 0.70 -8.70
N PHE A 272 -16.46 -0.34 -7.93
CA PHE A 272 -16.54 -0.27 -6.46
C PHE A 272 -15.59 0.77 -5.88
N TRP A 273 -14.34 0.82 -6.34
CA TRP A 273 -13.36 1.82 -5.89
C TRP A 273 -13.82 3.26 -6.16
N ARG A 274 -14.30 3.53 -7.35
CA ARG A 274 -14.80 4.86 -7.73
C ARG A 274 -15.94 5.30 -6.82
N ALA A 275 -16.90 4.41 -6.56
CA ALA A 275 -18.02 4.70 -5.66
C ALA A 275 -17.57 4.99 -4.20
N CYS A 276 -16.49 4.31 -3.73
CA CYS A 276 -15.92 4.59 -2.41
C CYS A 276 -15.21 5.95 -2.37
N LEU A 277 -14.49 6.32 -3.44
CA LEU A 277 -13.80 7.61 -3.56
C LEU A 277 -14.77 8.78 -3.64
N GLU A 278 -15.86 8.66 -4.40
CA GLU A 278 -16.89 9.70 -4.54
C GLU A 278 -17.62 9.98 -3.22
N LYS A 279 -17.88 8.96 -2.40
CA LYS A 279 -18.47 9.15 -1.06
C LYS A 279 -17.54 9.91 -0.11
N ASN A 280 -16.25 9.69 -0.18
CA ASN A 280 -15.28 10.41 0.65
C ASN A 280 -15.14 11.88 0.21
N ALA A 281 -15.18 12.17 -1.10
CA ALA A 281 -15.17 13.55 -1.62
C ALA A 281 -16.40 14.35 -1.17
N SER A 282 -17.59 13.76 -1.21
CA SER A 282 -18.83 14.43 -0.78
C SER A 282 -18.92 14.66 0.74
N ALA A 283 -18.22 13.89 1.56
CA ALA A 283 -18.16 14.10 3.01
C ALA A 283 -17.27 15.31 3.37
N VAL A 284 -16.22 15.59 2.61
CA VAL A 284 -15.33 16.73 2.81
C VAL A 284 -16.04 18.05 2.47
N ASP A 285 -16.85 18.08 1.40
CA ASP A 285 -17.60 19.27 1.00
C ASP A 285 -18.72 19.64 2.00
N THR A 286 -19.22 18.68 2.77
CA THR A 286 -20.28 18.93 3.78
C THR A 286 -19.74 19.53 5.08
N VAL A 287 -18.46 19.39 5.36
CA VAL A 287 -17.79 19.97 6.55
C VAL A 287 -17.33 21.42 6.29
N ALA A 288 -17.06 21.77 5.04
CA ALA A 288 -16.61 23.12 4.64
C ALA A 288 -17.74 24.18 4.60
N VAL A 289 -18.99 23.78 4.82
CA VAL A 289 -20.20 24.67 4.78
C VAL A 289 -20.86 24.85 6.16
N ARG A 290 -20.17 24.49 7.24
CA ARG A 290 -20.70 24.76 8.60
C ARG A 290 -19.74 25.63 9.40
#